data_ae6a938fb1f6f1c38d3618c99f16638e
#
_entry.id   ae6a938fb1f6f1c38d3618c99f16638e
#
_cell.length_a   1.000
_cell.length_b   1.000
_cell.length_c   1.000
_cell.angle_alpha   90.00
_cell.angle_beta   90.00
_cell.angle_gamma   90.00
#
_symmetry.space_group_name_H-M   'P 1'
#
loop_
_entity.id
_entity.type
_entity.pdbx_description
1 polymer ?
#
loop_
_entity_poly.entity_id
_entity_poly.type
_entity_poly.pdbx_seq_one_letter_code
_entity_poly.pdbx_strand_id
1 'polypeptide(L)'
;MEIFRPKQESGLETRRRPDRAREGDRRRGTWKDFRRAYPGFVFVLGLGLMAMVGVDAWLIAKRVKYNHDVKVLREHMTDAERERTDAIVKSEQNKLQIAIELAKRQAKFDKKLHLNVSVDSARMYLTREGALLREMPVQFGPERAASDTSSAPPAALPRGERTVADLSDTKITLDGGTQILSSPNQNLANDSTPVPPGALRIRKEDMDAIMPNLSAGMKVYFY
;
A
#
# COMPACT_ATOMS: atom_id res chain seq x y z
N MET A 1 -61.11 -18.17 71.79
CA MET A 1 -60.38 -17.47 70.78
C MET A 1 -59.14 -18.27 70.43
N GLU A 2 -59.25 -19.12 69.48
CA GLU A 2 -58.16 -20.00 69.03
C GLU A 2 -57.32 -19.33 67.96
N ILE A 3 -56.02 -19.31 68.19
CA ILE A 3 -55.05 -18.83 67.28
C ILE A 3 -54.50 -19.96 66.42
N PHE A 4 -54.91 -19.99 65.19
CA PHE A 4 -54.48 -20.98 64.22
C PHE A 4 -53.07 -20.62 63.75
N ARG A 5 -52.08 -21.51 63.97
CA ARG A 5 -50.73 -21.43 63.35
C ARG A 5 -50.69 -22.32 62.13
N PRO A 6 -50.33 -21.83 60.97
CA PRO A 6 -50.03 -22.69 59.84
C PRO A 6 -48.60 -23.22 59.92
N LYS A 7 -48.50 -24.50 59.64
CA LYS A 7 -47.32 -25.35 59.60
C LYS A 7 -46.41 -24.96 58.44
N GLN A 8 -45.17 -24.59 58.72
CA GLN A 8 -44.16 -24.43 57.69
C GLN A 8 -43.69 -25.82 57.21
N GLU A 9 -44.00 -26.16 55.99
CA GLU A 9 -43.34 -27.23 55.26
C GLU A 9 -42.04 -26.76 54.66
N SER A 10 -40.93 -27.27 55.18
CA SER A 10 -39.59 -27.10 54.67
C SER A 10 -39.38 -27.94 53.41
N GLY A 11 -39.69 -27.35 52.25
CA GLY A 11 -39.28 -27.90 50.98
C GLY A 11 -37.78 -27.66 50.74
N LEU A 12 -37.00 -28.69 50.99
CA LEU A 12 -35.61 -28.79 50.60
C LEU A 12 -35.53 -28.89 49.08
N GLU A 13 -35.51 -27.76 48.45
CA GLU A 13 -35.19 -27.64 47.01
C GLU A 13 -33.68 -27.83 46.81
N THR A 14 -33.29 -29.07 46.55
CA THR A 14 -31.94 -29.41 46.12
C THR A 14 -31.68 -28.75 44.79
N ARG A 15 -31.20 -27.52 44.86
CA ARG A 15 -30.59 -26.85 43.69
C ARG A 15 -29.40 -27.69 43.22
N ARG A 16 -29.65 -28.52 42.19
CA ARG A 16 -28.58 -29.12 41.39
C ARG A 16 -27.72 -28.00 40.84
N ARG A 17 -26.50 -27.85 41.37
CA ARG A 17 -25.46 -27.01 40.79
C ARG A 17 -25.24 -27.50 39.36
N PRO A 18 -25.37 -26.62 38.34
CA PRO A 18 -24.98 -27.02 36.99
C PRO A 18 -23.48 -27.32 37.00
N ASP A 19 -23.13 -28.48 36.50
CA ASP A 19 -21.77 -28.98 36.36
C ASP A 19 -20.88 -27.96 35.62
N ARG A 20 -20.12 -27.18 36.39
CA ARG A 20 -19.04 -26.29 35.87
C ARG A 20 -17.90 -27.10 35.23
N ALA A 21 -17.94 -28.40 35.25
CA ALA A 21 -16.95 -29.29 34.67
C ALA A 21 -17.02 -29.36 33.11
N ARG A 22 -18.12 -28.91 32.47
CA ARG A 22 -18.27 -29.02 31.02
C ARG A 22 -17.79 -27.78 30.22
N GLU A 23 -17.54 -26.65 30.86
CA GLU A 23 -17.06 -25.45 30.17
C GLU A 23 -15.53 -25.45 29.93
N GLY A 24 -14.77 -26.21 30.68
CA GLY A 24 -13.31 -26.31 30.55
C GLY A 24 -12.83 -27.12 29.33
N ASP A 25 -13.67 -28.03 28.84
CA ASP A 25 -13.25 -28.98 27.79
C ASP A 25 -13.46 -28.50 26.36
N ARG A 26 -14.17 -27.37 26.17
CA ARG A 26 -14.41 -26.79 24.85
C ARG A 26 -13.20 -26.08 24.26
N ARG A 27 -12.14 -25.83 25.01
CA ARG A 27 -10.94 -25.08 24.55
C ARG A 27 -9.73 -25.95 24.21
N ARG A 28 -9.82 -27.26 24.39
CA ARG A 28 -8.75 -28.18 24.00
C ARG A 28 -9.10 -29.03 22.78
N GLY A 29 -9.74 -28.40 21.78
CA GLY A 29 -9.78 -28.98 20.45
C GLY A 29 -8.35 -29.14 19.98
N THR A 30 -7.75 -30.31 20.18
CA THR A 30 -6.39 -30.59 19.73
C THR A 30 -6.37 -30.48 18.21
N TRP A 31 -5.30 -29.95 17.65
CA TRP A 31 -5.08 -29.91 16.19
C TRP A 31 -5.43 -31.24 15.49
N LYS A 32 -5.33 -32.34 16.20
CA LYS A 32 -5.73 -33.67 15.74
C LYS A 32 -7.25 -33.78 15.49
N ASP A 33 -8.07 -33.17 16.36
CA ASP A 33 -9.53 -33.23 16.25
C ASP A 33 -10.02 -32.32 15.12
N PHE A 34 -9.40 -31.14 14.98
CA PHE A 34 -9.65 -30.25 13.85
C PHE A 34 -9.31 -30.91 12.51
N ARG A 35 -8.18 -31.59 12.43
CA ARG A 35 -7.75 -32.31 11.23
C ARG A 35 -8.70 -33.46 10.86
N ARG A 36 -9.32 -34.13 11.86
CA ARG A 36 -10.33 -35.16 11.63
C ARG A 36 -11.68 -34.60 11.23
N ALA A 37 -12.08 -33.45 11.80
CA ALA A 37 -13.36 -32.82 11.51
C ALA A 37 -13.38 -32.15 10.11
N TYR A 38 -12.25 -31.60 9.68
CA TYR A 38 -12.17 -30.85 8.43
C TYR A 38 -10.99 -31.28 7.56
N PRO A 39 -10.95 -32.51 7.04
CA PRO A 39 -9.82 -33.02 6.27
C PRO A 39 -9.61 -32.22 4.97
N GLY A 40 -10.67 -31.76 4.32
CA GLY A 40 -10.61 -30.94 3.11
C GLY A 40 -9.97 -29.57 3.35
N PHE A 41 -10.30 -28.91 4.46
CA PHE A 41 -9.72 -27.63 4.82
C PHE A 41 -8.21 -27.73 5.08
N VAL A 42 -7.79 -28.77 5.82
CA VAL A 42 -6.37 -29.01 6.11
C VAL A 42 -5.59 -29.28 4.81
N PHE A 43 -6.20 -30.00 3.88
CA PHE A 43 -5.59 -30.28 2.56
C PHE A 43 -5.44 -28.99 1.75
N VAL A 44 -6.48 -28.15 1.65
CA VAL A 44 -6.44 -26.87 0.94
C VAL A 44 -5.41 -25.92 1.57
N LEU A 45 -5.36 -25.85 2.89
CA LEU A 45 -4.39 -25.02 3.62
C LEU A 45 -2.96 -25.51 3.40
N GLY A 46 -2.73 -26.84 3.40
CA GLY A 46 -1.45 -27.45 3.10
C GLY A 46 -1.00 -27.17 1.65
N LEU A 47 -1.93 -27.29 0.70
CA LEU A 47 -1.67 -27.01 -0.71
C LEU A 47 -1.38 -25.52 -0.94
N GLY A 48 -2.11 -24.62 -0.27
CA GLY A 48 -1.86 -23.17 -0.31
C GLY A 48 -0.48 -22.80 0.23
N LEU A 49 -0.09 -23.41 1.35
CA LEU A 49 1.22 -23.20 1.96
C LEU A 49 2.36 -23.72 1.06
N MET A 50 2.14 -24.88 0.44
CA MET A 50 3.10 -25.45 -0.52
C MET A 50 3.24 -24.59 -1.78
N ALA A 51 2.13 -24.04 -2.29
CA ALA A 51 2.15 -23.12 -3.41
C ALA A 51 2.91 -21.82 -3.06
N MET A 52 2.70 -21.27 -1.86
CA MET A 52 3.41 -20.08 -1.39
C MET A 52 4.93 -20.33 -1.32
N VAL A 53 5.35 -21.42 -0.71
CA VAL A 53 6.79 -21.81 -0.66
C VAL A 53 7.36 -22.04 -2.07
N GLY A 54 6.56 -22.62 -2.97
CA GLY A 54 6.96 -22.81 -4.37
C GLY A 54 7.21 -21.50 -5.11
N VAL A 55 6.32 -20.50 -4.91
CA VAL A 55 6.49 -19.16 -5.48
C VAL A 55 7.73 -18.47 -4.91
N ASP A 56 7.94 -18.54 -3.60
CA ASP A 56 9.11 -17.94 -2.96
C ASP A 56 10.42 -18.60 -3.46
N ALA A 57 10.46 -19.92 -3.55
CA ALA A 57 11.60 -20.63 -4.09
C ALA A 57 11.89 -20.25 -5.55
N TRP A 58 10.83 -20.12 -6.37
CA TRP A 58 10.96 -19.68 -7.75
C TRP A 58 11.48 -18.23 -7.87
N LEU A 59 11.00 -17.32 -7.03
CA LEU A 59 11.47 -15.93 -6.97
C LEU A 59 12.95 -15.86 -6.56
N ILE A 60 13.36 -16.64 -5.56
CA ILE A 60 14.75 -16.73 -5.13
C ILE A 60 15.63 -17.26 -6.26
N ALA A 61 15.22 -18.34 -6.93
CA ALA A 61 15.95 -18.90 -8.05
C ALA A 61 16.10 -17.89 -9.20
N LYS A 62 15.03 -17.16 -9.53
CA LYS A 62 15.05 -16.09 -10.52
C LYS A 62 16.00 -14.95 -10.12
N ARG A 63 15.99 -14.56 -8.86
CA ARG A 63 16.89 -13.53 -8.33
C ARG A 63 18.36 -13.96 -8.38
N VAL A 64 18.64 -15.21 -8.04
CA VAL A 64 20.00 -15.77 -8.11
C VAL A 64 20.48 -15.81 -9.57
N LYS A 65 19.62 -16.27 -10.49
CA LYS A 65 19.94 -16.26 -11.92
C LYS A 65 20.25 -14.86 -12.43
N TYR A 66 19.39 -13.87 -12.11
CA TYR A 66 19.61 -12.49 -12.50
C TYR A 66 20.94 -11.93 -11.96
N ASN A 67 21.24 -12.18 -10.69
CA ASN A 67 22.51 -11.75 -10.10
C ASN A 67 23.72 -12.43 -10.76
N HIS A 68 23.58 -13.68 -11.18
CA HIS A 68 24.63 -14.39 -11.91
C HIS A 68 24.84 -13.76 -13.29
N ASP A 69 23.75 -13.52 -14.04
CA ASP A 69 23.82 -12.91 -15.38
C ASP A 69 24.46 -11.51 -15.34
N VAL A 70 24.11 -10.70 -14.32
CA VAL A 70 24.74 -9.39 -14.07
C VAL A 70 26.23 -9.52 -13.78
N LYS A 71 26.63 -10.55 -13.01
CA LYS A 71 28.05 -10.78 -12.72
C LYS A 71 28.81 -11.17 -14.00
N VAL A 72 28.28 -12.08 -14.78
CA VAL A 72 28.88 -12.52 -16.05
C VAL A 72 29.02 -11.35 -17.02
N LEU A 73 27.98 -10.51 -17.14
CA LEU A 73 28.05 -9.29 -17.95
C LEU A 73 29.14 -8.35 -17.45
N ARG A 74 29.24 -8.15 -16.15
CA ARG A 74 30.31 -7.30 -15.55
C ARG A 74 31.72 -7.88 -15.78
N GLU A 75 31.87 -9.18 -15.74
CA GLU A 75 33.17 -9.84 -16.00
C GLU A 75 33.62 -9.68 -17.46
N HIS A 76 32.69 -9.57 -18.39
CA HIS A 76 33.00 -9.33 -19.81
C HIS A 76 33.22 -7.85 -20.19
N MET A 77 32.88 -6.92 -19.29
CA MET A 77 33.14 -5.50 -19.53
C MET A 77 34.60 -5.15 -19.22
N THR A 78 35.20 -4.35 -20.05
CA THR A 78 36.55 -3.77 -19.76
C THR A 78 36.44 -2.84 -18.56
N ASP A 79 37.55 -2.67 -17.82
CA ASP A 79 37.56 -1.81 -16.62
C ASP A 79 37.12 -0.37 -16.94
N ALA A 80 37.51 0.15 -18.09
CA ALA A 80 37.09 1.46 -18.56
C ALA A 80 35.58 1.58 -18.84
N GLU A 81 34.94 0.50 -19.31
CA GLU A 81 33.49 0.47 -19.53
C GLU A 81 32.72 0.37 -18.20
N ARG A 82 33.25 -0.37 -17.23
CA ARG A 82 32.70 -0.43 -15.86
C ARG A 82 32.72 0.95 -15.21
N GLU A 83 33.86 1.62 -15.25
CA GLU A 83 34.00 2.95 -14.68
C GLU A 83 33.05 3.95 -15.31
N ARG A 84 32.88 3.92 -16.64
CA ARG A 84 31.92 4.76 -17.36
C ARG A 84 30.49 4.46 -16.96
N THR A 85 30.10 3.19 -16.86
CA THR A 85 28.75 2.78 -16.48
C THR A 85 28.44 3.18 -15.04
N ASP A 86 29.36 2.96 -14.12
CA ASP A 86 29.22 3.36 -12.72
C ASP A 86 29.17 4.90 -12.58
N ALA A 87 29.93 5.64 -13.36
CA ALA A 87 29.87 7.11 -13.40
C ALA A 87 28.52 7.62 -13.93
N ILE A 88 27.98 6.99 -14.96
CA ILE A 88 26.64 7.33 -15.50
C ILE A 88 25.56 7.06 -14.45
N VAL A 89 25.54 5.88 -13.84
CA VAL A 89 24.56 5.52 -12.79
C VAL A 89 24.64 6.50 -11.61
N LYS A 90 25.84 6.81 -11.15
CA LYS A 90 26.04 7.78 -10.07
C LYS A 90 25.59 9.19 -10.45
N SER A 91 25.83 9.61 -11.68
CA SER A 91 25.38 10.88 -12.22
C SER A 91 23.84 10.99 -12.24
N GLU A 92 23.16 9.93 -12.70
CA GLU A 92 21.67 9.86 -12.70
C GLU A 92 21.12 9.90 -11.28
N GLN A 93 21.70 9.16 -10.36
CA GLN A 93 21.28 9.18 -8.94
C GLN A 93 21.45 10.59 -8.34
N ASN A 94 22.56 11.25 -8.60
CA ASN A 94 22.81 12.60 -8.12
C ASN A 94 21.79 13.60 -8.70
N LYS A 95 21.45 13.49 -9.99
CA LYS A 95 20.44 14.33 -10.62
C LYS A 95 19.07 14.16 -9.94
N LEU A 96 18.66 12.92 -9.66
CA LEU A 96 17.42 12.63 -8.96
C LEU A 96 17.42 13.21 -7.53
N GLN A 97 18.50 13.05 -6.80
CA GLN A 97 18.61 13.63 -5.45
C GLN A 97 18.54 15.16 -5.47
N ILE A 98 19.22 15.81 -6.40
CA ILE A 98 19.16 17.26 -6.57
C ILE A 98 17.74 17.71 -6.92
N ALA A 99 17.06 17.00 -7.81
CA ALA A 99 15.67 17.32 -8.18
C ALA A 99 14.71 17.21 -6.98
N ILE A 100 14.85 16.16 -6.17
CA ILE A 100 14.07 15.95 -4.93
C ILE A 100 14.33 17.08 -3.93
N GLU A 101 15.59 17.41 -3.70
CA GLU A 101 15.95 18.47 -2.74
C GLU A 101 15.48 19.86 -3.21
N LEU A 102 15.62 20.13 -4.51
CA LEU A 102 15.12 21.36 -5.12
C LEU A 102 13.60 21.46 -4.96
N ALA A 103 12.87 20.39 -5.27
CA ALA A 103 11.42 20.35 -5.11
C ALA A 103 11.00 20.59 -3.65
N LYS A 104 11.68 19.97 -2.68
CA LYS A 104 11.44 20.20 -1.24
C LYS A 104 11.64 21.66 -0.85
N ARG A 105 12.71 22.29 -1.36
CA ARG A 105 12.98 23.71 -1.09
C ARG A 105 11.93 24.60 -1.75
N GLN A 106 11.61 24.36 -3.01
CA GLN A 106 10.59 25.13 -3.73
C GLN A 106 9.22 25.03 -3.05
N ALA A 107 8.79 23.83 -2.70
CA ALA A 107 7.53 23.61 -1.99
C ALA A 107 7.47 24.36 -0.66
N LYS A 108 8.60 24.47 0.06
CA LYS A 108 8.66 25.20 1.34
C LYS A 108 8.54 26.70 1.18
N PHE A 109 9.03 27.26 0.06
CA PHE A 109 9.02 28.70 -0.20
C PHE A 109 7.86 29.17 -1.07
N ASP A 110 7.11 28.25 -1.68
CA ASP A 110 5.96 28.62 -2.51
C ASP A 110 4.81 29.12 -1.63
N LYS A 111 4.44 30.38 -1.82
CA LYS A 111 3.31 31.03 -1.13
C LYS A 111 1.97 30.73 -1.77
N LYS A 112 1.97 30.26 -3.02
CA LYS A 112 0.74 29.90 -3.70
C LYS A 112 0.21 28.55 -3.21
N LEU A 113 -1.07 28.31 -3.46
CA LEU A 113 -1.65 27.00 -3.23
C LEU A 113 -0.95 25.99 -4.15
N HIS A 114 -0.50 24.89 -3.58
CA HIS A 114 0.21 23.83 -4.30
C HIS A 114 -0.02 22.48 -3.63
N LEU A 115 0.22 21.42 -4.38
CA LEU A 115 0.20 20.04 -3.85
C LEU A 115 1.65 19.57 -3.62
N ASN A 116 1.84 18.90 -2.49
CA ASN A 116 3.08 18.22 -2.15
C ASN A 116 2.82 16.72 -2.07
N VAL A 117 3.55 15.92 -2.80
CA VAL A 117 3.45 14.47 -2.82
C VAL A 117 4.73 13.87 -2.27
N SER A 118 4.65 13.30 -1.08
CA SER A 118 5.75 12.54 -0.49
C SER A 118 5.61 11.08 -0.93
N VAL A 119 6.52 10.64 -1.78
CA VAL A 119 6.50 9.26 -2.30
C VAL A 119 6.88 8.27 -1.21
N ASP A 120 7.83 8.64 -0.35
CA ASP A 120 8.32 7.77 0.73
C ASP A 120 7.26 7.49 1.80
N SER A 121 6.45 8.51 2.14
CA SER A 121 5.40 8.38 3.16
C SER A 121 4.04 7.97 2.59
N ALA A 122 3.91 7.88 1.26
CA ALA A 122 2.66 7.65 0.55
C ALA A 122 1.54 8.64 0.98
N ARG A 123 1.91 9.93 1.06
CA ARG A 123 1.00 11.02 1.46
C ARG A 123 1.07 12.18 0.51
N MET A 124 -0.08 12.82 0.33
CA MET A 124 -0.22 14.05 -0.42
C MET A 124 -0.75 15.15 0.51
N TYR A 125 -0.22 16.33 0.34
CA TYR A 125 -0.52 17.50 1.17
C TYR A 125 -0.97 18.65 0.29
N LEU A 126 -2.11 19.26 0.62
CA LEU A 126 -2.51 20.55 0.07
C LEU A 126 -1.96 21.63 0.97
N THR A 127 -1.11 22.49 0.44
CA THR A 127 -0.39 23.51 1.21
C THR A 127 -0.58 24.91 0.59
N ARG A 128 -0.72 25.92 1.45
CA ARG A 128 -0.82 27.31 1.06
C ARG A 128 -0.01 28.18 2.02
N GLU A 129 0.88 29.01 1.53
CA GLU A 129 1.71 29.91 2.34
C GLU A 129 2.48 29.18 3.47
N GLY A 130 2.85 27.90 3.21
CA GLY A 130 3.50 27.04 4.20
C GLY A 130 2.56 26.40 5.21
N ALA A 131 1.27 26.75 5.22
CA ALA A 131 0.27 26.11 6.07
C ALA A 131 -0.28 24.84 5.41
N LEU A 132 -0.32 23.75 6.16
CA LEU A 132 -0.95 22.51 5.74
C LEU A 132 -2.48 22.65 5.85
N LEU A 133 -3.17 22.59 4.71
CA LEU A 133 -4.62 22.67 4.65
C LEU A 133 -5.26 21.28 4.75
N ARG A 134 -4.68 20.27 4.09
CA ARG A 134 -5.19 18.92 4.09
C ARG A 134 -4.06 17.91 3.88
N GLU A 135 -4.18 16.80 4.58
CA GLU A 135 -3.32 15.63 4.40
C GLU A 135 -4.17 14.48 3.89
N MET A 136 -3.67 13.76 2.87
CA MET A 136 -4.40 12.73 2.16
C MET A 136 -3.51 11.50 1.96
N PRO A 137 -3.98 10.30 2.27
CA PRO A 137 -3.26 9.08 1.92
C PRO A 137 -3.29 8.87 0.40
N VAL A 138 -2.19 8.35 -0.14
CA VAL A 138 -2.02 8.10 -1.57
C VAL A 138 -1.63 6.65 -1.79
N GLN A 139 -2.20 6.02 -2.80
CA GLN A 139 -1.75 4.74 -3.31
C GLN A 139 -1.06 4.95 -4.66
N PHE A 140 0.17 4.50 -4.77
CA PHE A 140 0.93 4.58 -6.02
C PHE A 140 0.72 3.35 -6.89
N GLY A 141 0.65 3.57 -8.18
CA GLY A 141 0.72 2.49 -9.17
C GLY A 141 2.14 1.93 -9.28
N PRO A 142 2.28 0.73 -9.85
CA PRO A 142 3.58 0.13 -10.07
C PRO A 142 4.42 0.97 -11.03
N GLU A 143 5.72 1.05 -10.77
CA GLU A 143 6.65 1.61 -11.74
C GLU A 143 6.95 0.57 -12.82
N ARG A 144 6.99 1.02 -14.07
CA ARG A 144 7.39 0.20 -15.21
C ARG A 144 8.69 0.73 -15.79
N ALA A 145 9.73 -0.05 -15.68
CA ALA A 145 10.98 0.24 -16.38
C ALA A 145 10.80 0.07 -17.89
N ALA A 146 11.59 0.80 -18.68
CA ALA A 146 11.72 0.52 -20.10
C ALA A 146 12.27 -0.90 -20.27
N SER A 147 11.53 -1.76 -20.96
CA SER A 147 11.99 -3.11 -21.33
C SER A 147 11.90 -3.28 -22.83
N ASP A 148 12.92 -3.86 -23.41
CA ASP A 148 13.01 -4.10 -24.86
C ASP A 148 11.90 -5.03 -25.40
N THR A 149 11.21 -5.73 -24.50
CA THR A 149 10.16 -6.71 -24.86
C THR A 149 8.74 -6.17 -24.71
N SER A 150 8.53 -5.01 -24.12
CA SER A 150 7.18 -4.45 -23.97
C SER A 150 7.00 -3.23 -24.84
N SER A 151 5.95 -3.25 -25.69
CA SER A 151 5.55 -2.10 -26.51
C SER A 151 4.95 -0.94 -25.70
N ALA A 152 4.78 -1.12 -24.37
CA ALA A 152 4.20 -0.11 -23.49
C ALA A 152 5.29 0.88 -23.03
N PRO A 153 5.02 2.18 -23.01
CA PRO A 153 5.98 3.18 -22.59
C PRO A 153 6.40 2.99 -21.13
N PRO A 154 7.64 3.37 -20.76
CA PRO A 154 8.06 3.39 -19.38
C PRO A 154 7.16 4.31 -18.56
N ALA A 155 6.81 3.91 -17.36
CA ALA A 155 5.98 4.68 -16.46
C ALA A 155 6.64 4.69 -15.08
N ALA A 156 7.34 5.77 -14.77
CA ALA A 156 7.92 6.03 -13.46
C ALA A 156 7.10 7.08 -12.72
N LEU A 157 7.12 7.02 -11.40
CA LEU A 157 6.58 8.09 -10.59
C LEU A 157 7.39 9.37 -10.82
N PRO A 158 6.74 10.52 -11.01
CA PRO A 158 7.45 11.77 -11.22
C PRO A 158 8.29 12.14 -9.99
N ARG A 159 9.37 12.84 -10.24
CA ARG A 159 10.19 13.48 -9.21
C ARG A 159 10.36 14.96 -9.58
N GLY A 160 10.39 15.83 -8.59
CA GLY A 160 10.53 17.26 -8.82
C GLY A 160 9.20 17.98 -9.00
N GLU A 161 9.23 19.12 -9.68
CA GLU A 161 8.06 19.98 -9.93
C GLU A 161 7.28 19.49 -11.15
N ARG A 162 5.96 19.48 -11.04
CA ARG A 162 4.98 19.23 -12.09
C ARG A 162 3.91 20.31 -12.04
N THR A 163 3.12 20.42 -13.10
CA THR A 163 1.97 21.33 -13.14
C THR A 163 0.69 20.55 -13.48
N VAL A 164 -0.43 21.01 -12.96
CA VAL A 164 -1.74 20.49 -13.33
C VAL A 164 -2.04 20.91 -14.77
N ALA A 165 -2.18 19.94 -15.66
CA ALA A 165 -2.48 20.17 -17.06
C ALA A 165 -3.98 20.19 -17.32
N ASP A 166 -4.72 19.21 -16.73
CA ASP A 166 -6.17 19.07 -16.93
C ASP A 166 -6.84 18.57 -15.66
N LEU A 167 -8.09 18.97 -15.46
CA LEU A 167 -8.92 18.64 -14.32
C LEU A 167 -10.22 18.04 -14.78
N SER A 168 -10.58 16.89 -14.22
CA SER A 168 -11.86 16.21 -14.43
C SER A 168 -12.36 15.71 -13.09
N ASP A 169 -13.66 15.53 -12.89
CA ASP A 169 -14.28 15.18 -11.61
C ASP A 169 -13.66 13.96 -10.91
N THR A 170 -13.09 13.05 -11.68
CA THR A 170 -12.49 11.80 -11.16
C THR A 170 -10.99 11.70 -11.38
N LYS A 171 -10.40 12.66 -12.09
CA LYS A 171 -9.02 12.56 -12.53
C LYS A 171 -8.36 13.94 -12.65
N ILE A 172 -7.16 14.06 -12.14
CA ILE A 172 -6.27 15.20 -12.36
C ILE A 172 -5.11 14.69 -13.22
N THR A 173 -4.88 15.36 -14.35
CA THR A 173 -3.75 15.03 -15.24
C THR A 173 -2.67 16.07 -15.03
N LEU A 174 -1.45 15.59 -14.79
CA LEU A 174 -0.25 16.45 -14.68
C LEU A 174 0.48 16.51 -16.01
N ASP A 175 1.34 17.51 -16.14
CA ASP A 175 2.30 17.55 -17.24
C ASP A 175 3.19 16.28 -17.18
N GLY A 176 3.58 15.77 -18.36
CA GLY A 176 4.26 14.48 -18.47
C GLY A 176 3.35 13.25 -18.35
N GLY A 177 2.02 13.45 -18.29
CA GLY A 177 1.02 12.37 -18.40
C GLY A 177 0.72 11.61 -17.12
N THR A 178 1.35 11.95 -16.00
CA THR A 178 1.01 11.40 -14.69
C THR A 178 -0.42 11.73 -14.30
N GLN A 179 -1.16 10.77 -13.77
CA GLN A 179 -2.56 10.93 -13.40
C GLN A 179 -2.76 10.70 -11.90
N ILE A 180 -3.58 11.55 -11.30
CA ILE A 180 -4.11 11.36 -9.95
C ILE A 180 -5.57 10.96 -10.10
N LEU A 181 -5.92 9.77 -9.64
CA LEU A 181 -7.22 9.14 -9.82
C LEU A 181 -8.01 9.16 -8.51
N SER A 182 -9.32 9.32 -8.61
CA SER A 182 -10.23 9.14 -7.49
C SER A 182 -10.52 7.66 -7.30
N SER A 183 -10.44 7.15 -6.06
CA SER A 183 -10.96 5.83 -5.71
C SER A 183 -12.47 5.91 -5.52
N PRO A 184 -13.25 4.96 -6.06
CA PRO A 184 -14.67 4.86 -5.76
C PRO A 184 -14.91 4.45 -4.29
N ASN A 185 -13.93 3.81 -3.65
CA ASN A 185 -14.00 3.34 -2.28
C ASN A 185 -13.44 4.37 -1.31
N GLN A 186 -14.08 4.51 -0.15
CA GLN A 186 -13.59 5.38 0.93
C GLN A 186 -12.26 4.89 1.51
N ASN A 187 -12.03 3.59 1.49
CA ASN A 187 -10.81 2.99 1.99
C ASN A 187 -9.94 2.49 0.83
N LEU A 188 -8.79 3.12 0.62
CA LEU A 188 -7.84 2.76 -0.43
C LEU A 188 -7.33 1.32 -0.31
N ALA A 189 -7.23 0.79 0.91
CA ALA A 189 -6.76 -0.59 1.14
C ALA A 189 -7.74 -1.65 0.64
N ASN A 190 -9.03 -1.33 0.55
CA ASN A 190 -10.07 -2.24 0.11
C ASN A 190 -10.40 -2.10 -1.39
N ASP A 191 -9.71 -1.20 -2.08
CA ASP A 191 -9.91 -1.00 -3.52
C ASP A 191 -9.06 -2.01 -4.30
N SER A 192 -9.73 -3.04 -4.81
CA SER A 192 -9.11 -4.09 -5.62
C SER A 192 -8.79 -3.65 -7.06
N THR A 193 -9.22 -2.46 -7.47
CA THR A 193 -8.95 -1.95 -8.82
C THR A 193 -7.46 -1.62 -8.94
N PRO A 194 -6.73 -2.16 -9.92
CA PRO A 194 -5.32 -1.87 -10.08
C PRO A 194 -5.10 -0.38 -10.42
N VAL A 195 -4.13 0.24 -9.77
CA VAL A 195 -3.69 1.59 -10.13
C VAL A 195 -2.82 1.49 -11.39
N PRO A 196 -3.09 2.28 -12.43
CA PRO A 196 -2.26 2.29 -13.63
C PRO A 196 -0.79 2.60 -13.32
N PRO A 197 0.17 2.06 -14.08
CA PRO A 197 1.59 2.34 -13.89
C PRO A 197 1.89 3.84 -13.95
N GLY A 198 2.66 4.34 -12.98
CA GLY A 198 3.03 5.75 -12.87
C GLY A 198 1.90 6.70 -12.47
N ALA A 199 0.73 6.17 -12.13
CA ALA A 199 -0.40 6.95 -11.62
C ALA A 199 -0.47 6.90 -10.10
N LEU A 200 -1.27 7.82 -9.54
CA LEU A 200 -1.58 7.89 -8.12
C LEU A 200 -3.08 7.76 -7.92
N ARG A 201 -3.48 7.23 -6.78
CA ARG A 201 -4.89 7.16 -6.39
C ARG A 201 -5.07 7.78 -5.00
N ILE A 202 -6.13 8.59 -4.86
CA ILE A 202 -6.57 9.16 -3.59
C ILE A 202 -8.03 8.77 -3.33
N ARG A 203 -8.50 8.95 -2.11
CA ARG A 203 -9.90 8.70 -1.77
C ARG A 203 -10.82 9.70 -2.48
N LYS A 204 -12.02 9.27 -2.79
CA LYS A 204 -13.03 10.15 -3.41
C LYS A 204 -13.31 11.39 -2.57
N GLU A 205 -13.48 11.23 -1.25
CA GLU A 205 -13.70 12.34 -0.33
C GLU A 205 -12.58 13.38 -0.37
N ASP A 206 -11.35 12.92 -0.54
CA ASP A 206 -10.18 13.80 -0.64
C ASP A 206 -10.16 14.50 -1.99
N MET A 207 -10.47 13.78 -3.07
CA MET A 207 -10.59 14.36 -4.41
C MET A 207 -11.66 15.47 -4.42
N ASP A 208 -12.88 15.16 -3.96
CA ASP A 208 -13.99 16.09 -3.93
C ASP A 208 -13.68 17.36 -3.09
N ALA A 209 -12.91 17.19 -2.02
CA ALA A 209 -12.52 18.30 -1.15
C ALA A 209 -11.43 19.20 -1.74
N ILE A 210 -10.51 18.67 -2.54
CA ILE A 210 -9.44 19.47 -3.13
C ILE A 210 -9.83 20.07 -4.49
N MET A 211 -10.70 19.41 -5.26
CA MET A 211 -11.10 19.85 -6.61
C MET A 211 -11.51 21.34 -6.69
N PRO A 212 -12.33 21.89 -5.78
CA PRO A 212 -12.72 23.30 -5.84
C PRO A 212 -11.54 24.28 -5.70
N ASN A 213 -10.43 23.80 -5.15
CA ASN A 213 -9.23 24.60 -4.88
C ASN A 213 -8.16 24.44 -5.95
N LEU A 214 -8.33 23.48 -6.86
CA LEU A 214 -7.37 23.21 -7.92
C LEU A 214 -7.64 24.06 -9.15
N SER A 215 -6.58 24.39 -9.86
CA SER A 215 -6.66 25.07 -11.16
C SER A 215 -5.57 24.56 -12.11
N ALA A 216 -5.82 24.61 -13.39
CA ALA A 216 -4.80 24.33 -14.38
C ALA A 216 -3.60 25.28 -14.17
N GLY A 217 -2.39 24.77 -14.33
CA GLY A 217 -1.15 25.47 -14.03
C GLY A 217 -0.73 25.48 -12.56
N MET A 218 -1.51 24.89 -11.65
CA MET A 218 -1.10 24.73 -10.25
C MET A 218 0.09 23.79 -10.15
N LYS A 219 1.03 24.12 -9.25
CA LYS A 219 2.23 23.32 -9.02
C LYS A 219 1.96 22.12 -8.13
N VAL A 220 2.63 21.03 -8.48
CA VAL A 220 2.66 19.77 -7.73
C VAL A 220 4.11 19.34 -7.55
N TYR A 221 4.55 19.20 -6.31
CA TYR A 221 5.92 18.84 -5.97
C TYR A 221 6.00 17.39 -5.52
N PHE A 222 6.84 16.59 -6.17
CA PHE A 222 7.11 15.19 -5.84
C PHE A 222 8.50 15.05 -5.19
N TYR A 223 8.55 14.47 -4.00
CA TYR A 223 9.78 14.22 -3.25
C TYR A 223 9.72 12.97 -2.38
#